data_4e356bb9fe114d784bea9676f856e994
#
_entry.id   4e356bb9fe114d784bea9676f856e994
#
_cell.length_a   1.000
_cell.length_b   1.000
_cell.length_c   1.000
_cell.angle_alpha   90.00
_cell.angle_beta   90.00
_cell.angle_gamma   90.00
#
_symmetry.space_group_name_H-M   'P 1'
#
loop_
_entity.id
_entity.type
_entity.pdbx_description
1 polymer ?
#
loop_
_entity_poly.entity_id
_entity_poly.type
_entity_poly.pdbx_seq_one_letter_code
_entity_poly.pdbx_strand_id
1 'polypeptide(L)'
;MRRIILAGTIASAMAIALIVTTSLPQAQAAALRFSVTLPTGPGLINGRLLVMIAKLPNGLTAGASAAAVEPRFQINDGVSGQLIFGMDLDEAKPGSTVMLDGSAIGFPLESINDIPAGNYSVQALVHKYETFKRADGHTVKLPMDRGEGQQWARAPGNPYSTPKIIAIDAKRSGTIAISLDQVVDRKSVV
;
A
#
# COMPACT_ATOMS: atom_id res chain seq x y z
N MET A 1 -64.26 75.62 -3.87
CA MET A 1 -64.27 74.14 -3.57
C MET A 1 -62.93 73.54 -4.08
N ARG A 2 -61.97 73.33 -3.22
CA ARG A 2 -60.62 72.71 -3.56
C ARG A 2 -60.62 71.26 -3.06
N ARG A 3 -60.47 70.30 -3.99
CA ARG A 3 -60.32 68.88 -3.67
C ARG A 3 -58.80 68.61 -3.53
N ILE A 4 -58.37 68.15 -2.37
CA ILE A 4 -57.03 67.69 -2.09
C ILE A 4 -56.99 66.19 -2.44
N ILE A 5 -56.12 65.84 -3.36
CA ILE A 5 -55.83 64.44 -3.70
C ILE A 5 -54.64 64.04 -2.90
N LEU A 6 -54.79 63.08 -2.01
CA LEU A 6 -53.74 62.47 -1.19
C LEU A 6 -53.08 61.30 -1.97
N ALA A 7 -51.86 61.44 -2.38
CA ALA A 7 -51.14 60.38 -3.06
C ALA A 7 -50.41 59.48 -1.98
N GLY A 8 -50.89 58.26 -1.87
CA GLY A 8 -50.23 57.24 -1.01
C GLY A 8 -49.10 56.55 -1.74
N THR A 9 -47.89 56.68 -1.26
CA THR A 9 -46.73 55.94 -1.70
C THR A 9 -46.65 54.59 -1.00
N ILE A 10 -46.78 53.50 -1.74
CA ILE A 10 -46.57 52.12 -1.26
C ILE A 10 -45.07 51.82 -1.39
N ALA A 11 -44.38 51.75 -0.28
CA ALA A 11 -43.00 51.28 -0.24
C ALA A 11 -42.96 49.74 -0.18
N SER A 12 -42.55 49.12 -1.30
CA SER A 12 -42.39 47.66 -1.40
C SER A 12 -41.01 47.28 -0.82
N ALA A 13 -40.98 46.69 0.37
CA ALA A 13 -39.77 46.14 0.95
C ALA A 13 -39.46 44.77 0.35
N MET A 14 -38.42 44.69 -0.49
CA MET A 14 -37.95 43.48 -1.10
C MET A 14 -36.95 42.78 -0.12
N ALA A 15 -37.37 41.74 0.57
CA ALA A 15 -36.55 40.93 1.44
C ALA A 15 -35.68 40.01 0.57
N ILE A 16 -34.38 40.28 0.49
CA ILE A 16 -33.36 39.38 -0.13
C ILE A 16 -33.03 38.31 0.88
N ALA A 17 -33.51 37.10 0.68
CA ALA A 17 -33.11 35.93 1.45
C ALA A 17 -31.71 35.47 1.01
N LEU A 18 -30.70 35.68 1.86
CA LEU A 18 -29.34 35.20 1.64
C LEU A 18 -29.32 33.70 1.92
N ILE A 19 -29.29 32.85 0.86
CA ILE A 19 -29.13 31.43 0.98
C ILE A 19 -27.64 31.15 1.21
N VAL A 20 -27.24 30.94 2.48
CA VAL A 20 -25.94 30.46 2.83
C VAL A 20 -25.87 28.96 2.53
N THR A 21 -25.33 28.59 1.39
CA THR A 21 -25.01 27.20 1.08
C THR A 21 -23.79 26.77 1.88
N THR A 22 -23.98 26.12 3.03
CA THR A 22 -22.90 25.46 3.74
C THR A 22 -22.49 24.21 2.93
N SER A 23 -21.41 24.32 2.18
CA SER A 23 -20.75 23.16 1.59
C SER A 23 -20.16 22.32 2.72
N LEU A 24 -20.75 21.15 2.99
CA LEU A 24 -20.14 20.15 3.87
C LEU A 24 -18.77 19.77 3.28
N PRO A 25 -17.71 19.70 4.11
CA PRO A 25 -16.42 19.22 3.62
C PRO A 25 -16.62 17.80 3.11
N GLN A 26 -16.47 17.62 1.81
CA GLN A 26 -16.47 16.30 1.19
C GLN A 26 -15.20 15.59 1.70
N ALA A 27 -15.35 14.56 2.54
CA ALA A 27 -14.24 13.77 3.02
C ALA A 27 -13.48 13.26 1.79
N GLN A 28 -12.28 13.79 1.58
CA GLN A 28 -11.41 13.37 0.49
C GLN A 28 -11.08 11.89 0.73
N ALA A 29 -11.45 11.03 -0.23
CA ALA A 29 -11.15 9.61 -0.14
C ALA A 29 -9.64 9.43 0.10
N ALA A 30 -9.28 8.72 1.18
CA ALA A 30 -7.88 8.52 1.53
C ALA A 30 -7.22 7.65 0.46
N ALA A 31 -6.10 8.11 -0.10
CA ALA A 31 -5.31 7.35 -1.06
C ALA A 31 -4.86 6.01 -0.44
N LEU A 32 -4.76 4.97 -1.27
CA LEU A 32 -4.29 3.66 -0.85
C LEU A 32 -2.87 3.74 -0.30
N ARG A 33 -2.65 3.10 0.84
CA ARG A 33 -1.33 2.91 1.48
C ARG A 33 -1.26 1.56 2.13
N PHE A 34 -0.05 0.99 2.19
CA PHE A 34 0.21 -0.20 2.99
C PHE A 34 1.06 0.20 4.20
N SER A 35 0.55 -0.07 5.39
CA SER A 35 1.25 0.13 6.66
C SER A 35 1.84 -1.21 7.08
N VAL A 36 3.16 -1.38 6.87
CA VAL A 36 3.84 -2.66 7.11
C VAL A 36 4.61 -2.60 8.42
N THR A 37 4.22 -3.43 9.39
CA THR A 37 4.95 -3.59 10.66
C THR A 37 6.09 -4.57 10.47
N LEU A 38 7.31 -4.11 10.70
CA LEU A 38 8.53 -4.91 10.62
C LEU A 38 8.64 -5.86 11.82
N PRO A 39 9.34 -7.01 11.67
CA PRO A 39 9.53 -7.93 12.77
C PRO A 39 10.35 -7.27 13.89
N THR A 40 10.12 -7.72 15.12
CA THR A 40 11.00 -7.41 16.26
C THR A 40 12.28 -8.24 16.18
N GLY A 41 13.35 -7.78 16.79
CA GLY A 41 14.61 -8.51 16.84
C GLY A 41 15.84 -7.61 16.98
N PRO A 42 17.03 -8.19 17.03
CA PRO A 42 18.26 -7.41 17.11
C PRO A 42 18.66 -6.82 15.76
N GLY A 43 19.31 -5.67 15.82
CA GLY A 43 19.92 -4.99 14.67
C GLY A 43 18.93 -4.26 13.76
N LEU A 44 19.46 -3.33 13.00
CA LEU A 44 18.72 -2.55 12.02
C LEU A 44 18.43 -3.39 10.76
N ILE A 45 17.34 -3.10 10.10
CA ILE A 45 16.89 -3.83 8.91
C ILE A 45 17.27 -3.02 7.68
N ASN A 46 18.15 -3.59 6.85
CA ASN A 46 18.48 -3.10 5.53
C ASN A 46 17.91 -4.05 4.49
N GLY A 47 17.39 -3.53 3.38
CA GLY A 47 16.83 -4.37 2.33
C GLY A 47 15.79 -3.65 1.49
N ARG A 48 14.94 -4.44 0.84
CA ARG A 48 13.82 -3.94 0.06
C ARG A 48 12.52 -4.52 0.58
N LEU A 49 11.62 -3.64 1.01
CA LEU A 49 10.25 -4.01 1.32
C LEU A 49 9.49 -4.21 0.02
N LEU A 50 8.83 -5.36 -0.10
CA LEU A 50 8.01 -5.75 -1.23
C LEU A 50 6.58 -6.00 -0.76
N VAL A 51 5.60 -5.43 -1.45
CA VAL A 51 4.17 -5.77 -1.29
C VAL A 51 3.70 -6.39 -2.60
N MET A 52 3.25 -7.64 -2.52
CA MET A 52 2.81 -8.44 -3.65
C MET A 52 1.30 -8.60 -3.60
N ILE A 53 0.65 -8.43 -4.74
CA ILE A 53 -0.80 -8.39 -4.86
C ILE A 53 -1.21 -9.33 -5.99
N ALA A 54 -1.74 -10.48 -5.63
CA ALA A 54 -2.15 -11.51 -6.58
C ALA A 54 -3.66 -11.46 -6.80
N LYS A 55 -4.05 -11.49 -8.07
CA LYS A 55 -5.46 -11.64 -8.46
C LYS A 55 -6.00 -12.97 -7.95
N LEU A 56 -7.17 -12.94 -7.34
CA LEU A 56 -7.81 -14.18 -6.92
C LEU A 56 -8.36 -14.96 -8.11
N PRO A 57 -8.32 -16.31 -8.07
CA PRO A 57 -9.12 -17.13 -8.95
C PRO A 57 -10.60 -16.75 -8.86
N ASN A 58 -11.32 -16.92 -9.96
CA ASN A 58 -12.76 -16.64 -10.00
C ASN A 58 -13.51 -17.39 -8.89
N GLY A 59 -14.38 -16.68 -8.19
CA GLY A 59 -15.23 -17.22 -7.12
C GLY A 59 -14.69 -17.06 -5.69
N LEU A 60 -13.44 -16.66 -5.51
CA LEU A 60 -12.92 -16.33 -4.17
C LEU A 60 -13.22 -14.86 -3.83
N THR A 61 -13.72 -14.64 -2.62
CA THR A 61 -14.07 -13.30 -2.10
C THR A 61 -13.25 -12.97 -0.87
N ALA A 62 -13.27 -11.71 -0.46
CA ALA A 62 -12.66 -11.26 0.79
C ALA A 62 -13.20 -12.12 1.97
N GLY A 63 -12.28 -12.59 2.84
CA GLY A 63 -12.59 -13.47 3.96
C GLY A 63 -12.51 -14.98 3.67
N ALA A 64 -12.31 -15.39 2.41
CA ALA A 64 -11.96 -16.77 2.11
C ALA A 64 -10.55 -17.12 2.64
N SER A 65 -10.24 -18.42 2.80
CA SER A 65 -8.91 -18.84 3.23
C SER A 65 -7.84 -18.40 2.22
N ALA A 66 -6.90 -17.57 2.66
CA ALA A 66 -5.79 -17.10 1.85
C ALA A 66 -4.74 -18.18 1.55
N ALA A 67 -4.83 -19.36 2.18
CA ALA A 67 -3.86 -20.45 2.05
C ALA A 67 -3.70 -20.97 0.61
N ALA A 68 -4.70 -20.73 -0.26
CA ALA A 68 -4.66 -21.20 -1.64
C ALA A 68 -3.84 -20.32 -2.59
N VAL A 69 -3.46 -19.10 -2.19
CA VAL A 69 -2.76 -18.12 -3.07
C VAL A 69 -1.67 -17.42 -2.29
N GLU A 70 -0.43 -17.86 -2.47
CA GLU A 70 0.73 -17.23 -1.86
C GLU A 70 1.42 -16.31 -2.88
N PRO A 71 1.18 -14.97 -2.81
CA PRO A 71 1.62 -14.02 -3.83
C PRO A 71 3.11 -14.05 -4.13
N ARG A 72 3.96 -14.25 -3.12
CA ARG A 72 5.42 -14.26 -3.28
C ARG A 72 5.93 -15.29 -4.29
N PHE A 73 5.15 -16.34 -4.59
CA PHE A 73 5.51 -17.36 -5.56
C PHE A 73 4.85 -17.17 -6.93
N GLN A 74 4.07 -16.10 -7.09
CA GLN A 74 3.31 -15.83 -8.32
C GLN A 74 3.85 -14.63 -9.10
N ILE A 75 4.89 -13.98 -8.58
CA ILE A 75 5.55 -12.87 -9.29
C ILE A 75 6.45 -13.45 -10.37
N ASN A 76 6.34 -12.90 -11.56
CA ASN A 76 7.16 -13.23 -12.72
C ASN A 76 7.45 -11.97 -13.55
N ASP A 77 8.30 -12.07 -14.55
CA ASP A 77 8.77 -10.94 -15.37
C ASP A 77 7.76 -10.54 -16.47
N GLY A 78 6.63 -11.23 -16.56
CA GLY A 78 5.61 -10.94 -17.57
C GLY A 78 4.70 -9.78 -17.19
N VAL A 79 4.36 -8.92 -18.14
CA VAL A 79 3.43 -7.80 -17.94
C VAL A 79 2.00 -8.23 -17.56
N SER A 80 1.66 -9.48 -17.79
CA SER A 80 0.41 -10.11 -17.32
C SER A 80 0.53 -10.77 -15.96
N GLY A 81 1.70 -10.68 -15.32
CA GLY A 81 1.97 -11.21 -13.99
C GLY A 81 1.19 -10.53 -12.87
N GLN A 82 1.38 -11.03 -11.67
CA GLN A 82 0.81 -10.41 -10.48
C GLN A 82 1.56 -9.11 -10.14
N LEU A 83 0.92 -8.23 -9.37
CA LEU A 83 1.48 -6.94 -9.05
C LEU A 83 2.51 -7.04 -7.93
N ILE A 84 3.61 -6.30 -8.05
CA ILE A 84 4.60 -6.13 -7.00
C ILE A 84 4.97 -4.65 -6.88
N PHE A 85 5.06 -4.16 -5.64
CA PHE A 85 5.49 -2.80 -5.34
C PHE A 85 6.58 -2.85 -4.28
N GLY A 86 7.60 -2.01 -4.43
CA GLY A 86 8.74 -2.05 -3.53
C GLY A 86 9.31 -0.69 -3.19
N MET A 87 9.92 -0.62 -2.00
CA MET A 87 10.71 0.51 -1.54
C MET A 87 11.92 0.04 -0.74
N ASP A 88 12.99 0.80 -0.75
CA ASP A 88 14.19 0.45 -0.01
C ASP A 88 14.05 0.78 1.48
N LEU A 89 14.62 -0.09 2.30
CA LEU A 89 14.78 0.08 3.73
C LEU A 89 16.25 0.35 4.03
N ASP A 90 16.51 1.48 4.65
CA ASP A 90 17.84 1.85 5.11
C ASP A 90 17.81 2.04 6.63
N GLU A 91 18.50 1.13 7.33
CA GLU A 91 18.59 1.13 8.80
C GLU A 91 17.23 1.22 9.51
N ALA A 92 16.23 0.55 8.97
CA ALA A 92 14.89 0.56 9.57
C ALA A 92 14.91 -0.14 10.94
N LYS A 93 14.21 0.45 11.92
CA LYS A 93 14.16 -0.09 13.28
C LYS A 93 13.26 -1.32 13.35
N PRO A 94 13.70 -2.42 13.99
CA PRO A 94 12.84 -3.57 14.28
C PRO A 94 11.58 -3.14 15.03
N GLY A 95 10.44 -3.73 14.69
CA GLY A 95 9.14 -3.41 15.28
C GLY A 95 8.53 -2.09 14.82
N SER A 96 9.24 -1.29 14.01
CA SER A 96 8.66 -0.06 13.45
C SER A 96 7.68 -0.36 12.32
N THR A 97 6.87 0.63 12.00
CA THR A 97 5.93 0.58 10.87
C THR A 97 6.45 1.43 9.72
N VAL A 98 6.47 0.85 8.53
CA VAL A 98 6.88 1.49 7.28
C VAL A 98 5.65 1.70 6.41
N MET A 99 5.52 2.90 5.83
CA MET A 99 4.43 3.22 4.92
C MET A 99 4.90 3.06 3.47
N LEU A 100 4.24 2.19 2.73
CA LEU A 100 4.38 2.06 1.29
C LEU A 100 3.17 2.73 0.64
N ASP A 101 3.41 3.78 -0.11
CA ASP A 101 2.39 4.63 -0.76
C ASP A 101 2.63 4.74 -2.28
N GLY A 102 1.98 5.71 -2.91
CA GLY A 102 2.08 5.93 -4.36
C GLY A 102 3.48 6.28 -4.88
N SER A 103 4.48 6.50 -4.01
CA SER A 103 5.88 6.71 -4.38
C SER A 103 6.67 5.40 -4.55
N ALA A 104 6.10 4.27 -4.14
CA ALA A 104 6.72 2.96 -4.31
C ALA A 104 6.85 2.60 -5.79
N ILE A 105 7.97 1.98 -6.15
CA ILE A 105 8.20 1.48 -7.51
C ILE A 105 7.42 0.19 -7.71
N GLY A 106 6.63 0.11 -8.77
CA GLY A 106 5.78 -1.04 -9.07
C GLY A 106 6.04 -1.70 -10.41
N PHE A 107 5.59 -2.96 -10.54
CA PHE A 107 5.54 -3.72 -11.79
C PHE A 107 4.37 -4.72 -11.74
N PRO A 108 3.63 -4.98 -12.83
CA PRO A 108 3.64 -4.25 -14.10
C PRO A 108 2.95 -2.87 -14.05
N LEU A 109 2.29 -2.52 -12.95
CA LEU A 109 1.75 -1.18 -12.71
C LEU A 109 2.80 -0.31 -12.02
N GLU A 110 2.96 0.93 -12.46
CA GLU A 110 3.94 1.86 -11.89
C GLU A 110 3.54 2.35 -10.50
N SER A 111 2.25 2.50 -10.23
CA SER A 111 1.76 3.02 -8.94
C SER A 111 0.68 2.14 -8.32
N ILE A 112 0.68 2.05 -6.98
CA ILE A 112 -0.41 1.41 -6.22
C ILE A 112 -1.76 2.11 -6.43
N ASN A 113 -1.75 3.37 -6.86
CA ASN A 113 -2.96 4.14 -7.15
C ASN A 113 -3.69 3.66 -8.42
N ASP A 114 -2.99 2.89 -9.27
CA ASP A 114 -3.52 2.36 -10.52
C ASP A 114 -4.08 0.94 -10.38
N ILE A 115 -4.04 0.37 -9.17
CA ILE A 115 -4.59 -0.96 -8.90
C ILE A 115 -6.10 -0.94 -9.17
N PRO A 116 -6.61 -1.78 -10.09
CA PRO A 116 -8.05 -1.89 -10.33
C PRO A 116 -8.80 -2.32 -9.07
N ALA A 117 -10.03 -1.85 -8.90
CA ALA A 117 -10.87 -2.30 -7.80
C ALA A 117 -11.13 -3.81 -7.93
N GLY A 118 -11.00 -4.54 -6.82
CA GLY A 118 -11.18 -6.00 -6.81
C GLY A 118 -10.77 -6.67 -5.51
N ASN A 119 -10.88 -7.99 -5.50
CA ASN A 119 -10.40 -8.83 -4.40
C ASN A 119 -9.04 -9.43 -4.76
N TYR A 120 -8.10 -9.31 -3.85
CA TYR A 120 -6.71 -9.71 -4.05
C TYR A 120 -6.19 -10.48 -2.85
N SER A 121 -5.30 -11.44 -3.09
CA SER A 121 -4.41 -11.93 -2.05
C SER A 121 -3.22 -10.98 -1.94
N VAL A 122 -2.99 -10.45 -0.75
CA VAL A 122 -1.92 -9.46 -0.47
C VAL A 122 -0.93 -10.06 0.52
N GLN A 123 0.35 -9.94 0.22
CA GLN A 123 1.45 -10.42 1.04
C GLN A 123 2.60 -9.41 1.01
N ALA A 124 3.26 -9.21 2.14
CA ALA A 124 4.48 -8.40 2.23
C ALA A 124 5.69 -9.27 2.57
N LEU A 125 6.87 -8.84 2.12
CA LEU A 125 8.16 -9.48 2.40
C LEU A 125 9.25 -8.42 2.44
N VAL A 126 10.25 -8.58 3.33
CA VAL A 126 11.51 -7.84 3.24
C VAL A 126 12.59 -8.74 2.68
N HIS A 127 13.12 -8.39 1.51
CA HIS A 127 14.35 -8.95 0.99
C HIS A 127 15.51 -8.29 1.71
N LYS A 128 16.08 -8.98 2.70
CA LYS A 128 17.13 -8.44 3.54
C LYS A 128 18.45 -8.31 2.80
N TYR A 129 19.16 -7.23 3.07
CA TYR A 129 20.50 -6.96 2.55
C TYR A 129 21.52 -7.03 3.68
N GLU A 130 22.71 -7.48 3.35
CA GLU A 130 23.89 -7.40 4.21
C GLU A 130 24.84 -6.30 3.69
N THR A 131 25.66 -5.80 4.60
CA THR A 131 26.58 -4.70 4.31
C THR A 131 27.96 -5.25 4.00
N PHE A 132 28.50 -4.91 2.84
CA PHE A 132 29.81 -5.33 2.38
C PHE A 132 30.74 -4.13 2.21
N LYS A 133 31.98 -4.28 2.69
CA LYS A 133 33.05 -3.33 2.42
C LYS A 133 33.83 -3.80 1.19
N ARG A 134 33.86 -2.97 0.17
CA ARG A 134 34.62 -3.25 -1.06
C ARG A 134 36.10 -2.88 -0.88
N ALA A 135 36.95 -3.47 -1.72
CA ALA A 135 38.38 -3.18 -1.73
C ALA A 135 38.72 -1.71 -2.07
N ASP A 136 37.84 -1.02 -2.79
CA ASP A 136 37.94 0.41 -3.10
C ASP A 136 37.54 1.33 -1.94
N GLY A 137 37.20 0.78 -0.76
CA GLY A 137 36.77 1.51 0.42
C GLY A 137 35.28 1.84 0.48
N HIS A 138 34.52 1.59 -0.59
CA HIS A 138 33.08 1.83 -0.58
C HIS A 138 32.32 0.73 0.18
N THR A 139 31.20 1.12 0.75
CA THR A 139 30.26 0.19 1.41
C THR A 139 29.05 0.02 0.51
N VAL A 140 28.63 -1.23 0.30
CA VAL A 140 27.43 -1.57 -0.48
C VAL A 140 26.51 -2.45 0.35
N LYS A 141 25.21 -2.34 0.15
CA LYS A 141 24.17 -3.18 0.75
C LYS A 141 23.56 -4.04 -0.36
N LEU A 142 23.71 -5.36 -0.22
CA LEU A 142 23.31 -6.33 -1.24
C LEU A 142 22.61 -7.52 -0.60
N PRO A 143 21.67 -8.17 -1.31
CA PRO A 143 21.11 -9.44 -0.86
C PRO A 143 22.19 -10.51 -0.80
N MET A 144 22.14 -11.33 0.26
CA MET A 144 23.02 -12.50 0.36
C MET A 144 22.47 -13.63 -0.50
N ASP A 145 23.38 -14.23 -1.25
CA ASP A 145 23.18 -15.55 -1.86
C ASP A 145 23.88 -16.62 -0.99
N ARG A 146 23.11 -17.53 -0.42
CA ARG A 146 23.62 -18.62 0.42
C ARG A 146 23.38 -19.99 -0.23
N GLY A 147 23.21 -20.03 -1.57
CA GLY A 147 22.94 -21.20 -2.37
C GLY A 147 21.54 -21.24 -2.98
N GLU A 148 20.66 -20.30 -2.61
CA GLU A 148 19.32 -20.14 -3.19
C GLU A 148 19.30 -19.31 -4.47
N GLY A 149 20.42 -18.72 -4.87
CA GLY A 149 20.52 -17.80 -5.98
C GLY A 149 19.74 -16.51 -5.74
N GLN A 150 19.25 -15.90 -6.80
CA GLN A 150 18.48 -14.64 -6.73
C GLN A 150 17.00 -14.84 -6.35
N GLN A 151 16.66 -15.96 -5.71
CA GLN A 151 15.28 -16.29 -5.33
C GLN A 151 14.87 -15.57 -4.03
N TRP A 152 14.69 -14.27 -4.08
CA TRP A 152 14.29 -13.44 -2.93
C TRP A 152 13.06 -13.98 -2.17
N ALA A 153 12.09 -14.60 -2.87
CA ALA A 153 10.89 -15.16 -2.28
C ALA A 153 11.15 -16.36 -1.34
N ARG A 154 12.32 -17.01 -1.50
CA ARG A 154 12.74 -18.22 -0.77
C ARG A 154 14.02 -18.01 0.05
N ALA A 155 14.64 -16.84 -0.03
CA ALA A 155 15.92 -16.57 0.65
C ALA A 155 15.75 -16.68 2.17
N PRO A 156 16.49 -17.60 2.84
CA PRO A 156 16.35 -17.85 4.27
C PRO A 156 16.64 -16.60 5.11
N GLY A 157 15.80 -16.38 6.12
CA GLY A 157 15.89 -15.23 7.01
C GLY A 157 15.13 -13.98 6.53
N ASN A 158 14.55 -14.01 5.33
CA ASN A 158 13.66 -12.94 4.90
C ASN A 158 12.34 -13.00 5.68
N PRO A 159 11.95 -11.92 6.38
CA PRO A 159 10.65 -11.87 7.03
C PRO A 159 9.54 -11.61 6.00
N TYR A 160 8.40 -12.25 6.20
CA TYR A 160 7.22 -12.09 5.34
C TYR A 160 5.92 -12.16 6.13
N SER A 161 4.82 -11.75 5.54
CA SER A 161 3.51 -11.82 6.16
C SER A 161 2.75 -13.07 5.72
N THR A 162 1.84 -13.56 6.56
CA THR A 162 0.77 -14.43 6.12
C THR A 162 -0.07 -13.71 5.06
N PRO A 163 -0.41 -14.35 3.92
CA PRO A 163 -1.26 -13.75 2.90
C PRO A 163 -2.65 -13.42 3.46
N LYS A 164 -3.23 -12.29 3.01
CA LYS A 164 -4.60 -11.89 3.37
C LYS A 164 -5.41 -11.59 2.13
N ILE A 165 -6.65 -12.03 2.08
CA ILE A 165 -7.58 -11.67 1.02
C ILE A 165 -8.26 -10.35 1.40
N ILE A 166 -8.04 -9.33 0.57
CA ILE A 166 -8.44 -7.95 0.82
C ILE A 166 -9.17 -7.41 -0.42
N ALA A 167 -10.30 -6.74 -0.18
CA ALA A 167 -10.93 -5.92 -1.20
C ALA A 167 -10.16 -4.61 -1.30
N ILE A 168 -9.61 -4.32 -2.47
CA ILE A 168 -8.87 -3.08 -2.76
C ILE A 168 -9.70 -2.22 -3.71
N ASP A 169 -9.84 -0.96 -3.36
CA ASP A 169 -10.22 0.13 -4.26
C ASP A 169 -9.22 1.26 -4.02
N ALA A 170 -8.29 1.45 -4.95
CA ALA A 170 -7.18 2.41 -4.78
C ALA A 170 -7.64 3.84 -4.44
N LYS A 171 -8.89 4.19 -4.80
CA LYS A 171 -9.48 5.51 -4.54
C LYS A 171 -10.15 5.61 -3.16
N ARG A 172 -10.41 4.49 -2.46
CA ARG A 172 -11.24 4.44 -1.25
C ARG A 172 -10.64 3.63 -0.09
N SER A 173 -9.69 2.74 -0.36
CA SER A 173 -9.22 1.76 0.62
C SER A 173 -8.45 2.37 1.81
N GLY A 174 -7.91 3.58 1.68
CA GLY A 174 -7.12 4.18 2.75
C GLY A 174 -5.89 3.35 3.11
N THR A 175 -5.65 3.13 4.41
CA THR A 175 -4.47 2.40 4.89
C THR A 175 -4.79 0.94 5.20
N ILE A 176 -4.06 0.02 4.55
CA ILE A 176 -4.13 -1.42 4.78
C ILE A 176 -2.94 -1.84 5.65
N ALA A 177 -3.23 -2.42 6.82
CA ALA A 177 -2.20 -2.85 7.77
C ALA A 177 -1.77 -4.31 7.51
N ILE A 178 -0.44 -4.52 7.45
CA ILE A 178 0.20 -5.83 7.26
C ILE A 178 1.30 -5.97 8.32
N SER A 179 1.42 -7.15 8.93
CA SER A 179 2.52 -7.46 9.85
C SER A 179 3.37 -8.58 9.27
N LEU A 180 4.69 -8.44 9.36
CA LEU A 180 5.62 -9.50 8.97
C LEU A 180 5.75 -10.47 10.15
N ASP A 181 4.95 -11.52 10.12
CA ASP A 181 4.77 -12.49 11.22
C ASP A 181 5.45 -13.83 10.98
N GLN A 182 6.08 -13.99 9.83
CA GLN A 182 6.77 -15.21 9.40
C GLN A 182 8.22 -14.90 9.00
N VAL A 183 9.07 -15.93 8.99
CA VAL A 183 10.44 -15.86 8.44
C VAL A 183 10.65 -17.06 7.54
N VAL A 184 11.28 -16.85 6.39
CA VAL A 184 11.64 -17.94 5.47
C VAL A 184 12.65 -18.85 6.17
N ASP A 185 12.28 -20.12 6.36
CA ASP A 185 13.16 -21.14 6.95
C ASP A 185 14.08 -21.74 5.87
N ARG A 186 15.30 -22.11 6.27
CA ARG A 186 16.25 -22.78 5.41
C ARG A 186 15.73 -24.14 4.89
N LYS A 187 14.82 -24.78 5.61
CA LYS A 187 14.17 -26.04 5.20
C LYS A 187 13.15 -25.89 4.07
N SER A 188 12.71 -24.66 3.79
CA SER A 188 11.73 -24.39 2.74
C SER A 188 12.35 -24.31 1.33
N VAL A 189 13.61 -24.64 1.18
CA VAL A 189 14.40 -24.49 -0.06
C VAL A 189 14.66 -25.86 -0.74
N VAL A 190 13.95 -26.90 -0.33
CA VAL A 190 14.05 -28.24 -0.95
C VAL A 190 12.97 -28.43 -1.98
#